data_2aa8d8b2a0a5440c3e06ae5d48460105
#
_entry.id   2aa8d8b2a0a5440c3e06ae5d48460105
#
_cell.length_a   1.000
_cell.length_b   1.000
_cell.length_c   1.000
_cell.angle_alpha   90.00
_cell.angle_beta   90.00
_cell.angle_gamma   90.00
#
_symmetry.space_group_name_H-M   'P 1'
#
loop_
_entity.id
_entity.type
_entity.pdbx_description
1 polymer ?
#
loop_
_entity_poly.entity_id
_entity_poly.type
_entity_poly.pdbx_seq_one_letter_code
_entity_poly.pdbx_strand_id
1 'polypeptide(L)'
;MCAQAPDMKDDLQRKFTLSSHTLVCFSIGYFLYDAVDMVLNHRKRSTYELLLHHGLVILCYSVAVISRQFVAFVALSLIVEVNSVFLHARQLFIITSEPKNSLRYKANALLNVVSFLFFRLILLAYMTRWLAFQRSTISFGFLAVGFVGLGVIVSRFTHYLREALKKDKKKVIF
;
A
#
# COMPACT_ATOMS: atom_id res chain seq x y z
N MET A 1 19.18 -1.50 -40.17
CA MET A 1 18.00 -1.75 -39.29
C MET A 1 18.52 -1.93 -37.87
N CYS A 2 18.62 -0.86 -37.10
CA CYS A 2 18.99 -0.94 -35.69
C CYS A 2 17.74 -1.41 -34.93
N ALA A 3 17.78 -2.60 -34.33
CA ALA A 3 16.82 -3.06 -33.37
C ALA A 3 16.91 -2.13 -32.15
N GLN A 4 15.98 -1.19 -32.01
CA GLN A 4 15.80 -0.45 -30.76
C GLN A 4 15.45 -1.47 -29.69
N ALA A 5 16.26 -1.56 -28.65
CA ALA A 5 15.92 -2.29 -27.46
C ALA A 5 14.55 -1.78 -26.95
N PRO A 6 13.60 -2.67 -26.61
CA PRO A 6 12.28 -2.24 -26.12
C PRO A 6 12.50 -1.36 -24.89
N ASP A 7 12.00 -0.13 -24.97
CA ASP A 7 12.13 0.85 -23.90
C ASP A 7 11.47 0.25 -22.65
N MET A 8 12.22 0.10 -21.57
CA MET A 8 11.77 -0.52 -20.31
C MET A 8 10.50 0.15 -19.73
N LYS A 9 10.11 1.28 -20.30
CA LYS A 9 8.92 2.06 -19.96
C LYS A 9 7.62 1.44 -20.48
N ASP A 10 7.64 0.84 -21.67
CA ASP A 10 6.47 0.21 -22.29
C ASP A 10 6.14 -1.16 -21.68
N ASP A 11 7.10 -1.80 -21.03
CA ASP A 11 6.95 -3.14 -20.48
C ASP A 11 5.96 -3.19 -19.29
N LEU A 12 5.99 -2.22 -18.36
CA LEU A 12 5.10 -2.21 -17.20
C LEU A 12 3.65 -1.89 -17.55
N GLN A 13 3.42 -1.12 -18.62
CA GLN A 13 2.07 -0.79 -19.07
C GLN A 13 1.41 -1.94 -19.83
N ARG A 14 2.17 -2.64 -20.66
CA ARG A 14 1.66 -3.69 -21.57
C ARG A 14 1.93 -5.11 -21.12
N LYS A 15 2.78 -5.30 -20.11
CA LYS A 15 3.14 -6.63 -19.62
C LYS A 15 1.97 -7.27 -18.89
N PHE A 16 1.27 -8.11 -19.61
CA PHE A 16 0.17 -8.94 -19.10
C PHE A 16 0.69 -10.37 -18.92
N THR A 17 0.64 -10.87 -17.70
CA THR A 17 0.85 -12.29 -17.41
C THR A 17 -0.39 -12.82 -16.71
N LEU A 18 -0.78 -14.06 -17.03
CA LEU A 18 -1.92 -14.68 -16.39
C LEU A 18 -1.75 -14.72 -14.85
N SER A 19 -0.54 -14.99 -14.39
CA SER A 19 -0.21 -15.01 -12.96
C SER A 19 -0.43 -13.66 -12.29
N SER A 20 0.03 -12.56 -12.91
CA SER A 20 -0.18 -11.20 -12.37
C SER A 20 -1.66 -10.85 -12.34
N HIS A 21 -2.41 -11.20 -13.39
CA HIS A 21 -3.85 -10.96 -13.47
C HIS A 21 -4.60 -11.73 -12.37
N THR A 22 -4.31 -13.02 -12.18
CA THR A 22 -4.93 -13.85 -11.15
C THR A 22 -4.59 -13.30 -9.75
N LEU A 23 -3.34 -12.89 -9.51
CA LEU A 23 -2.93 -12.29 -8.25
C LEU A 23 -3.72 -11.02 -7.93
N VAL A 24 -3.90 -10.14 -8.91
CA VAL A 24 -4.67 -8.89 -8.73
C VAL A 24 -6.14 -9.20 -8.47
N CYS A 25 -6.75 -10.13 -9.20
CA CYS A 25 -8.13 -10.54 -8.97
C CYS A 25 -8.33 -11.11 -7.56
N PHE A 26 -7.42 -11.98 -7.09
CA PHE A 26 -7.45 -12.51 -5.74
C PHE A 26 -7.34 -11.38 -4.70
N SER A 27 -6.46 -10.41 -4.94
CA SER A 27 -6.28 -9.27 -4.04
C SER A 27 -7.50 -8.37 -3.97
N ILE A 28 -8.23 -8.17 -5.08
CA ILE A 28 -9.52 -7.45 -5.07
C ILE A 28 -10.51 -8.16 -4.14
N GLY A 29 -10.62 -9.49 -4.23
CA GLY A 29 -11.48 -10.27 -3.35
C GLY A 29 -11.12 -10.12 -1.88
N TYR A 30 -9.82 -10.14 -1.56
CA TYR A 30 -9.33 -9.91 -0.19
C TYR A 30 -9.67 -8.51 0.32
N PHE A 31 -9.40 -7.45 -0.45
CA PHE A 31 -9.73 -6.08 -0.06
C PHE A 31 -11.23 -5.85 0.09
N LEU A 32 -12.04 -6.51 -0.75
CA LEU A 32 -13.48 -6.45 -0.65
C LEU A 32 -13.99 -7.09 0.66
N TYR A 33 -13.46 -8.28 0.99
CA TYR A 33 -13.78 -8.96 2.24
C TYR A 33 -13.40 -8.10 3.45
N ASP A 34 -12.19 -7.56 3.47
CA ASP A 34 -11.69 -6.72 4.57
C ASP A 34 -12.49 -5.42 4.71
N ALA A 35 -12.88 -4.79 3.58
CA ALA A 35 -13.75 -3.63 3.58
C ALA A 35 -15.14 -3.93 4.18
N VAL A 36 -15.74 -5.08 3.83
CA VAL A 36 -17.03 -5.53 4.39
C VAL A 36 -16.90 -5.79 5.89
N ASP A 37 -15.85 -6.50 6.32
CA ASP A 37 -15.58 -6.75 7.74
C ASP A 37 -15.44 -5.45 8.54
N MET A 38 -14.69 -4.47 7.99
CA MET A 38 -14.55 -3.15 8.61
C MET A 38 -15.88 -2.41 8.75
N VAL A 39 -16.75 -2.49 7.75
CA VAL A 39 -18.09 -1.84 7.79
C VAL A 39 -18.97 -2.48 8.85
N LEU A 40 -18.94 -3.80 8.98
CA LEU A 40 -19.81 -4.55 9.88
C LEU A 40 -19.32 -4.48 11.34
N ASN A 41 -18.01 -4.59 11.57
CA ASN A 41 -17.45 -4.85 12.90
C ASN A 41 -16.68 -3.66 13.50
N HIS A 42 -16.25 -2.68 12.71
CA HIS A 42 -15.35 -1.61 13.15
C HIS A 42 -15.87 -0.21 12.83
N ARG A 43 -16.44 0.50 13.83
CA ARG A 43 -16.99 1.87 13.67
C ARG A 43 -16.09 2.96 14.26
N LYS A 44 -14.77 2.85 14.14
CA LYS A 44 -13.83 3.88 14.60
C LYS A 44 -13.50 4.88 13.48
N ARG A 45 -13.18 6.13 13.82
CA ARG A 45 -12.81 7.15 12.83
C ARG A 45 -11.64 6.69 11.93
N SER A 46 -10.65 6.01 12.50
CA SER A 46 -9.53 5.44 11.74
C SER A 46 -9.94 4.37 10.71
N THR A 47 -11.08 3.72 10.93
CA THR A 47 -11.63 2.70 10.03
C THR A 47 -12.16 3.33 8.74
N TYR A 48 -12.77 4.50 8.80
CA TYR A 48 -13.28 5.19 7.60
C TYR A 48 -12.15 5.61 6.64
N GLU A 49 -11.00 6.04 7.17
CA GLU A 49 -9.85 6.38 6.34
C GLU A 49 -9.25 5.13 5.67
N LEU A 50 -9.22 4.01 6.39
CA LEU A 50 -8.77 2.73 5.85
C LEU A 50 -9.77 2.19 4.82
N LEU A 51 -11.07 2.32 5.07
CA LEU A 51 -12.12 1.95 4.15
C LEU A 51 -12.06 2.77 2.85
N LEU A 52 -11.79 4.07 2.93
CA LEU A 52 -11.56 4.91 1.76
C LEU A 52 -10.36 4.41 0.95
N HIS A 53 -9.26 4.06 1.62
CA HIS A 53 -8.09 3.48 0.97
C HIS A 53 -8.44 2.16 0.25
N HIS A 54 -9.14 1.23 0.91
CA HIS A 54 -9.57 -0.03 0.28
C HIS A 54 -10.48 0.21 -0.92
N GLY A 55 -11.42 1.13 -0.82
CA GLY A 55 -12.30 1.51 -1.94
C GLY A 55 -11.52 2.02 -3.15
N LEU A 56 -10.53 2.88 -2.94
CA LEU A 56 -9.65 3.38 -4.01
C LEU A 56 -8.79 2.27 -4.62
N VAL A 57 -8.24 1.37 -3.80
CA VAL A 57 -7.45 0.23 -4.27
C VAL A 57 -8.33 -0.70 -5.11
N ILE A 58 -9.51 -1.07 -4.63
CA ILE A 58 -10.46 -1.92 -5.37
C ILE A 58 -10.80 -1.29 -6.71
N LEU A 59 -11.10 0.00 -6.73
CA LEU A 59 -11.42 0.73 -7.96
C LEU A 59 -10.25 0.68 -8.97
N CYS A 60 -9.05 1.03 -8.54
CA CYS A 60 -7.84 1.00 -9.37
C CYS A 60 -7.55 -0.38 -9.95
N TYR A 61 -7.60 -1.39 -9.09
CA TYR A 61 -7.30 -2.76 -9.47
C TYR A 61 -8.36 -3.31 -10.42
N SER A 62 -9.64 -3.03 -10.18
CA SER A 62 -10.73 -3.42 -11.07
C SER A 62 -10.58 -2.81 -12.47
N VAL A 63 -10.24 -1.52 -12.55
CA VAL A 63 -10.00 -0.86 -13.84
C VAL A 63 -8.80 -1.49 -14.57
N ALA A 64 -7.71 -1.80 -13.86
CA ALA A 64 -6.54 -2.44 -14.46
C ALA A 64 -6.86 -3.86 -14.97
N VAL A 65 -7.64 -4.63 -14.22
CA VAL A 65 -8.07 -5.99 -14.59
C VAL A 65 -8.98 -5.95 -15.84
N ILE A 66 -9.99 -5.06 -15.85
CA ILE A 66 -10.95 -4.94 -16.96
C ILE A 66 -10.27 -4.44 -18.23
N SER A 67 -9.43 -3.40 -18.11
CA SER A 67 -8.72 -2.82 -19.25
C SER A 67 -7.56 -3.69 -19.74
N ARG A 68 -7.09 -4.66 -18.93
CA ARG A 68 -5.88 -5.46 -19.14
C ARG A 68 -4.61 -4.61 -19.31
N GLN A 69 -4.65 -3.36 -18.86
CA GLN A 69 -3.54 -2.44 -18.87
C GLN A 69 -3.03 -2.20 -17.46
N PHE A 70 -1.75 -1.90 -17.31
CA PHE A 70 -1.12 -1.62 -16.01
C PHE A 70 -1.19 -2.78 -14.99
N VAL A 71 -1.53 -4.00 -15.41
CA VAL A 71 -1.64 -5.15 -14.50
C VAL A 71 -0.33 -5.42 -13.76
N ALA A 72 0.81 -5.32 -14.45
CA ALA A 72 2.13 -5.48 -13.83
C ALA A 72 2.43 -4.36 -12.82
N PHE A 73 2.04 -3.11 -13.12
CA PHE A 73 2.19 -1.97 -12.21
C PHE A 73 1.35 -2.14 -10.94
N VAL A 74 0.11 -2.59 -11.09
CA VAL A 74 -0.80 -2.89 -9.97
C VAL A 74 -0.27 -4.07 -9.15
N ALA A 75 0.22 -5.14 -9.79
CA ALA A 75 0.84 -6.26 -9.09
C ALA A 75 2.09 -5.82 -8.28
N LEU A 76 2.87 -4.89 -8.82
CA LEU A 76 3.99 -4.28 -8.11
C LEU A 76 3.52 -3.50 -6.87
N SER A 77 2.38 -2.80 -6.97
CA SER A 77 1.81 -2.05 -5.84
C SER A 77 1.41 -2.94 -4.66
N LEU A 78 1.09 -4.22 -4.89
CA LEU A 78 0.81 -5.18 -3.81
C LEU A 78 2.01 -5.40 -2.88
N ILE A 79 3.23 -5.19 -3.35
CA ILE A 79 4.43 -5.30 -2.51
C ILE A 79 4.41 -4.24 -1.39
N VAL A 80 3.75 -3.09 -1.61
CA VAL A 80 3.53 -2.07 -0.58
C VAL A 80 2.75 -2.63 0.62
N GLU A 81 1.87 -3.60 0.38
CA GLU A 81 1.05 -4.23 1.42
C GLU A 81 1.79 -5.25 2.28
N VAL A 82 3.03 -5.63 1.93
CA VAL A 82 3.87 -6.50 2.77
C VAL A 82 4.07 -5.91 4.17
N ASN A 83 4.15 -4.60 4.29
CA ASN A 83 4.22 -3.93 5.59
C ASN A 83 2.96 -4.15 6.44
N SER A 84 1.79 -4.29 5.81
CA SER A 84 0.52 -4.52 6.51
C SER A 84 0.53 -5.84 7.31
N VAL A 85 1.27 -6.84 6.87
CA VAL A 85 1.45 -8.12 7.60
C VAL A 85 2.04 -7.87 9.00
N PHE A 86 3.06 -7.02 9.11
CA PHE A 86 3.69 -6.70 10.40
C PHE A 86 2.79 -5.81 11.28
N LEU A 87 1.95 -4.98 10.67
CA LEU A 87 0.93 -4.20 11.39
C LEU A 87 -0.15 -5.11 11.98
N HIS A 88 -0.65 -6.08 11.22
CA HIS A 88 -1.61 -7.07 11.71
C HIS A 88 -1.00 -7.98 12.78
N ALA A 89 0.23 -8.44 12.59
CA ALA A 89 0.95 -9.21 13.61
C ALA A 89 1.09 -8.41 14.93
N ARG A 90 1.40 -7.12 14.84
CA ARG A 90 1.44 -6.24 16.03
C ARG A 90 0.07 -6.15 16.70
N GLN A 91 -1.00 -6.05 15.94
CA GLN A 91 -2.36 -6.02 16.50
C GLN A 91 -2.70 -7.33 17.22
N LEU A 92 -2.32 -8.47 16.64
CA LEU A 92 -2.46 -9.77 17.30
C LEU A 92 -1.70 -9.83 18.63
N PHE A 93 -0.45 -9.35 18.68
CA PHE A 93 0.31 -9.30 19.94
C PHE A 93 -0.35 -8.43 21.02
N ILE A 94 -1.06 -7.37 20.62
CA ILE A 94 -1.81 -6.53 21.56
C ILE A 94 -3.06 -7.26 22.06
N ILE A 95 -3.78 -7.96 21.18
CA ILE A 95 -4.97 -8.74 21.55
C ILE A 95 -4.63 -9.92 22.46
N THR A 96 -3.52 -10.61 22.18
CA THR A 96 -3.03 -11.75 22.99
C THR A 96 -2.28 -11.31 24.25
N SER A 97 -2.28 -9.99 24.54
CA SER A 97 -1.60 -9.44 25.73
C SER A 97 -0.11 -9.79 25.81
N GLU A 98 0.56 -9.98 24.66
CA GLU A 98 1.99 -10.27 24.61
C GLU A 98 2.79 -9.14 25.27
N PRO A 99 3.74 -9.44 26.17
CA PRO A 99 4.54 -8.43 26.84
C PRO A 99 5.34 -7.57 25.84
N LYS A 100 5.27 -6.24 25.96
CA LYS A 100 6.02 -5.32 25.07
C LYS A 100 7.53 -5.51 25.13
N ASN A 101 8.02 -6.13 26.19
CA ASN A 101 9.43 -6.47 26.37
C ASN A 101 9.84 -7.79 25.72
N SER A 102 8.88 -8.60 25.25
CA SER A 102 9.18 -9.87 24.60
C SER A 102 10.01 -9.66 23.32
N LEU A 103 10.88 -10.61 23.04
CA LEU A 103 11.71 -10.60 21.83
C LEU A 103 10.84 -10.58 20.56
N ARG A 104 9.72 -11.31 20.57
CA ARG A 104 8.76 -11.38 19.44
C ARG A 104 8.15 -10.02 19.15
N TYR A 105 7.69 -9.29 20.17
CA TYR A 105 7.12 -7.95 19.98
C TYR A 105 8.17 -6.96 19.45
N LYS A 106 9.39 -6.97 20.00
CA LYS A 106 10.50 -6.10 19.56
C LYS A 106 10.94 -6.43 18.15
N ALA A 107 11.09 -7.71 17.80
CA ALA A 107 11.45 -8.13 16.45
C ALA A 107 10.39 -7.70 15.43
N ASN A 108 9.10 -7.92 15.73
CA ASN A 108 8.02 -7.46 14.86
C ASN A 108 7.99 -5.93 14.72
N ALA A 109 8.25 -5.18 15.78
CA ALA A 109 8.32 -3.72 15.72
C ALA A 109 9.47 -3.24 14.83
N LEU A 110 10.64 -3.88 14.90
CA LEU A 110 11.78 -3.59 14.03
C LEU A 110 11.45 -3.93 12.56
N LEU A 111 10.92 -5.13 12.30
CA LEU A 111 10.51 -5.57 10.96
C LEU A 111 9.45 -4.64 10.36
N ASN A 112 8.52 -4.15 11.18
CA ASN A 112 7.51 -3.18 10.73
C ASN A 112 8.16 -1.87 10.28
N VAL A 113 9.15 -1.34 10.99
CA VAL A 113 9.85 -0.11 10.59
C VAL A 113 10.68 -0.35 9.33
N VAL A 114 11.44 -1.44 9.26
CA VAL A 114 12.28 -1.77 8.10
C VAL A 114 11.40 -1.99 6.86
N SER A 115 10.36 -2.81 6.96
CA SER A 115 9.44 -3.06 5.84
C SER A 115 8.72 -1.78 5.39
N PHE A 116 8.37 -0.89 6.32
CA PHE A 116 7.80 0.41 6.01
C PHE A 116 8.74 1.26 5.14
N LEU A 117 10.01 1.38 5.52
CA LEU A 117 11.00 2.14 4.77
C LEU A 117 11.20 1.59 3.36
N PHE A 118 11.37 0.27 3.22
CA PHE A 118 11.64 -0.36 1.93
C PHE A 118 10.40 -0.44 1.05
N PHE A 119 9.30 -1.00 1.53
CA PHE A 119 8.14 -1.29 0.69
C PHE A 119 7.18 -0.10 0.55
N ARG A 120 7.06 0.77 1.54
CA ARG A 120 6.18 1.94 1.42
C ARG A 120 6.91 3.18 0.89
N LEU A 121 8.06 3.56 1.44
CA LEU A 121 8.71 4.78 1.00
C LEU A 121 9.44 4.62 -0.34
N ILE A 122 10.34 3.63 -0.46
CA ILE A 122 11.16 3.49 -1.66
C ILE A 122 10.32 3.07 -2.86
N LEU A 123 9.47 2.05 -2.68
CA LEU A 123 8.63 1.56 -3.77
C LEU A 123 7.60 2.60 -4.22
N LEU A 124 6.95 3.32 -3.29
CA LEU A 124 6.03 4.40 -3.64
C LEU A 124 6.74 5.55 -4.35
N ALA A 125 7.95 5.93 -3.91
CA ALA A 125 8.73 6.95 -4.60
C ALA A 125 9.05 6.53 -6.03
N TYR A 126 9.44 5.27 -6.24
CA TYR A 126 9.67 4.70 -7.57
C TYR A 126 8.41 4.74 -8.43
N MET A 127 7.28 4.26 -7.91
CA MET A 127 6.00 4.23 -8.64
C MET A 127 5.51 5.63 -8.98
N THR A 128 5.63 6.58 -8.06
CA THR A 128 5.27 7.99 -8.28
C THR A 128 6.14 8.62 -9.34
N ARG A 129 7.45 8.38 -9.29
CA ARG A 129 8.39 8.86 -10.32
C ARG A 129 8.01 8.30 -11.68
N TRP A 130 7.77 6.99 -11.77
CA TRP A 130 7.36 6.35 -13.03
C TRP A 130 6.07 6.96 -13.58
N LEU A 131 5.05 7.13 -12.73
CA LEU A 131 3.78 7.74 -13.09
C LEU A 131 3.94 9.18 -13.59
N ALA A 132 4.81 9.97 -12.93
CA ALA A 132 5.08 11.35 -13.32
C ALA A 132 5.78 11.45 -14.68
N PHE A 133 6.69 10.52 -14.98
CA PHE A 133 7.35 10.48 -16.30
C PHE A 133 6.40 10.03 -17.42
N GLN A 134 5.43 9.20 -17.11
CA GLN A 134 4.47 8.65 -18.09
C GLN A 134 3.18 9.48 -18.20
N ARG A 135 3.14 10.67 -17.59
CA ARG A 135 1.93 11.53 -17.52
C ARG A 135 1.30 11.89 -18.89
N SER A 136 2.09 11.92 -19.95
CA SER A 136 1.61 12.20 -21.32
C SER A 136 0.90 11.01 -21.98
N THR A 137 1.15 9.80 -21.49
CA THR A 137 0.64 8.55 -22.08
C THR A 137 -0.50 7.96 -21.25
N ILE A 138 -0.61 8.37 -19.96
CA ILE A 138 -1.58 7.82 -19.01
C ILE A 138 -2.81 8.73 -18.94
N SER A 139 -3.99 8.12 -18.95
CA SER A 139 -5.25 8.85 -18.76
C SER A 139 -5.26 9.61 -17.45
N PHE A 140 -5.82 10.83 -17.46
CA PHE A 140 -5.94 11.70 -16.29
C PHE A 140 -6.60 10.99 -15.07
N GLY A 141 -7.56 10.11 -15.32
CA GLY A 141 -8.22 9.34 -14.26
C GLY A 141 -7.25 8.44 -13.47
N PHE A 142 -6.35 7.72 -14.15
CA PHE A 142 -5.34 6.88 -13.48
C PHE A 142 -4.33 7.72 -12.71
N LEU A 143 -3.92 8.87 -13.25
CA LEU A 143 -3.04 9.81 -12.56
C LEU A 143 -3.69 10.33 -11.29
N ALA A 144 -4.94 10.78 -11.36
CA ALA A 144 -5.68 11.32 -10.22
C ALA A 144 -5.80 10.28 -9.09
N VAL A 145 -6.18 9.05 -9.42
CA VAL A 145 -6.31 7.96 -8.42
C VAL A 145 -4.95 7.61 -7.81
N GLY A 146 -3.88 7.55 -8.60
CA GLY A 146 -2.52 7.31 -8.11
C GLY A 146 -2.06 8.39 -7.13
N PHE A 147 -2.28 9.67 -7.45
CA PHE A 147 -1.91 10.78 -6.55
C PHE A 147 -2.78 10.85 -5.29
N VAL A 148 -4.08 10.57 -5.38
CA VAL A 148 -4.97 10.50 -4.21
C VAL A 148 -4.54 9.36 -3.29
N GLY A 149 -4.26 8.16 -3.83
CA GLY A 149 -3.75 7.04 -3.05
C GLY A 149 -2.45 7.37 -2.33
N LEU A 150 -1.50 8.00 -3.02
CA LEU A 150 -0.25 8.47 -2.44
C LEU A 150 -0.50 9.50 -1.32
N GLY A 151 -1.38 10.47 -1.55
CA GLY A 151 -1.74 11.50 -0.56
C GLY A 151 -2.30 10.90 0.72
N VAL A 152 -3.16 9.89 0.63
CA VAL A 152 -3.70 9.17 1.79
C VAL A 152 -2.59 8.48 2.57
N ILE A 153 -1.65 7.80 1.90
CA ILE A 153 -0.54 7.09 2.56
C ILE A 153 0.40 8.08 3.26
N VAL A 154 0.76 9.18 2.59
CA VAL A 154 1.62 10.23 3.18
C VAL A 154 0.95 10.87 4.38
N SER A 155 -0.35 11.17 4.31
CA SER A 155 -1.13 11.72 5.42
C SER A 155 -1.13 10.79 6.63
N ARG A 156 -1.33 9.49 6.42
CA ARG A 156 -1.26 8.46 7.47
C ARG A 156 0.11 8.39 8.13
N PHE A 157 1.16 8.44 7.32
CA PHE A 157 2.53 8.41 7.82
C PHE A 157 2.87 9.64 8.68
N THR A 158 2.53 10.82 8.21
CA THR A 158 2.76 12.06 8.97
C THR A 158 1.98 12.08 10.27
N HIS A 159 0.75 11.56 10.29
CA HIS A 159 -0.02 11.40 11.51
C HIS A 159 0.66 10.43 12.49
N TYR A 160 1.11 9.27 12.00
CA TYR A 160 1.81 8.28 12.83
C TYR A 160 3.11 8.83 13.43
N LEU A 161 3.92 9.54 12.63
CA LEU A 161 5.14 10.20 13.11
C LEU A 161 4.84 11.24 14.19
N ARG A 162 3.82 12.08 13.99
CA ARG A 162 3.42 13.09 14.98
C ARG A 162 3.01 12.46 16.31
N GLU A 163 2.27 11.36 16.28
CA GLU A 163 1.86 10.66 17.49
C GLU A 163 3.04 9.97 18.19
N ALA A 164 3.97 9.39 17.43
CA ALA A 164 5.21 8.81 17.99
C ALA A 164 6.07 9.86 18.68
N LEU A 165 6.29 11.01 18.02
CA LEU A 165 7.07 12.14 18.55
C LEU A 165 6.41 12.79 19.80
N LYS A 166 5.07 12.86 19.85
CA LYS A 166 4.36 13.34 21.04
C LYS A 166 4.55 12.41 22.25
N LYS A 167 4.58 11.10 22.02
CA LYS A 167 4.82 10.11 23.09
C LYS A 167 6.23 10.18 23.65
N ASP A 168 7.23 10.41 22.80
CA ASP A 168 8.61 10.57 23.25
C ASP A 168 8.80 11.86 24.06
N LYS A 169 8.20 12.99 23.63
CA LYS A 169 8.24 14.22 24.41
C LYS A 169 7.61 14.09 25.81
N LYS A 170 6.53 13.31 25.96
CA LYS A 170 5.93 13.04 27.27
C LYS A 170 6.80 12.16 28.19
N LYS A 171 7.67 11.30 27.64
CA LYS A 171 8.61 10.49 28.42
C LYS A 171 9.84 11.25 28.91
N VAL A 172 10.19 12.37 28.29
CA VAL A 172 11.36 13.18 28.65
C VAL A 172 11.01 14.21 29.75
N ILE A 173 9.72 14.46 30.00
CA ILE A 173 9.22 15.46 30.97
C ILE A 173 8.88 14.81 32.35
N PHE A 174 8.98 13.48 32.47
CA PHE A 174 8.84 12.74 33.71
C PHE A 174 10.06 11.85 33.93
#